data_92d57ee61130f73624ccdb86e6e178c8
#
_entry.id   92d57ee61130f73624ccdb86e6e178c8
#
_cell.length_a   1.000
_cell.length_b   1.000
_cell.length_c   1.000
_cell.angle_alpha   90.00
_cell.angle_beta   90.00
_cell.angle_gamma   90.00
#
_symmetry.space_group_name_H-M   'P 1'
#
loop_
_entity.id
_entity.type
_entity.pdbx_description
1 polymer ?
#
loop_
_entity_poly.entity_id
_entity_poly.type
_entity_poly.pdbx_seq_one_letter_code
_entity_poly.pdbx_strand_id
1 'polypeptide(L)'
;APEKGRSALDAVELMNVAVQFLREHMPDSARIHYSITDAGGASPNVVQPRAQVLYMVRSIWAKDAIALQERVDRIALAASMMTDTTMEKKFIDGCSNSVPNKALESLLYENFSEIGVPEYTEDEVKFAQALYDSYEMKDDSLPGAATEEDPDIYAYVDEKSCHGTKPINDFIVPYLYSEKPRMGSTDVGDVSWCVPTAQINTATYPSKAPGHSWQNVSCGHTSIAHKAMLLAGKVIAATAIDLMEKPELLKAAKDEFDAKMKRYGGYYCPVPEGAVPVVPGEKM
;
A
#
# COMPACT_ATOMS: atom_id res chain seq x y z
N ALA A 1 4.49 44.48 -15.92
CA ALA A 1 5.48 44.76 -14.86
C ALA A 1 5.81 43.45 -14.08
N PRO A 2 6.25 42.35 -14.74
CA PRO A 2 6.51 41.07 -14.07
C PRO A 2 7.67 41.19 -13.06
N GLU A 3 8.56 42.16 -13.23
CA GLU A 3 9.67 42.43 -12.30
C GLU A 3 9.21 42.84 -10.88
N LYS A 4 7.94 43.18 -10.71
CA LYS A 4 7.33 43.51 -9.42
C LYS A 4 6.71 42.30 -8.74
N GLY A 5 6.54 41.18 -9.46
CA GLY A 5 5.95 39.96 -8.96
C GLY A 5 7.00 38.91 -8.54
N ARG A 6 6.54 37.91 -7.80
CA ARG A 6 7.28 36.67 -7.48
C ARG A 6 6.34 35.50 -7.72
N SER A 7 6.80 34.52 -8.50
CA SER A 7 5.97 33.38 -8.88
C SER A 7 6.15 32.23 -7.89
N ALA A 8 5.09 31.86 -7.22
CA ALA A 8 5.07 30.67 -6.38
C ALA A 8 5.11 29.38 -7.23
N LEU A 9 4.60 29.42 -8.47
CA LEU A 9 4.69 28.28 -9.38
C LEU A 9 6.15 28.01 -9.79
N ASP A 10 6.96 29.04 -10.02
CA ASP A 10 8.39 28.89 -10.32
C ASP A 10 9.11 28.16 -9.16
N ALA A 11 8.75 28.48 -7.91
CA ALA A 11 9.28 27.76 -6.75
C ALA A 11 8.92 26.29 -6.79
N VAL A 12 7.67 25.94 -7.10
CA VAL A 12 7.21 24.55 -7.23
C VAL A 12 7.95 23.82 -8.35
N GLU A 13 8.13 24.46 -9.52
CA GLU A 13 8.87 23.86 -10.63
C GLU A 13 10.34 23.62 -10.30
N LEU A 14 11.02 24.59 -9.66
CA LEU A 14 12.40 24.42 -9.20
C LEU A 14 12.51 23.31 -8.16
N MET A 15 11.57 23.21 -7.22
CA MET A 15 11.51 22.10 -6.26
C MET A 15 11.37 20.77 -6.97
N ASN A 16 10.46 20.65 -7.94
CA ASN A 16 10.24 19.43 -8.69
C ASN A 16 11.49 19.00 -9.48
N VAL A 17 12.20 19.95 -10.11
CA VAL A 17 13.48 19.68 -10.79
C VAL A 17 14.56 19.24 -9.81
N ALA A 18 14.73 19.93 -8.69
CA ALA A 18 15.75 19.60 -7.70
C ALA A 18 15.53 18.20 -7.07
N VAL A 19 14.27 17.78 -6.90
CA VAL A 19 13.94 16.42 -6.44
C VAL A 19 14.38 15.36 -7.45
N GLN A 20 14.43 15.64 -8.77
CA GLN A 20 14.97 14.67 -9.74
C GLN A 20 16.46 14.39 -9.48
N PHE A 21 17.26 15.41 -9.14
CA PHE A 21 18.66 15.20 -8.75
C PHE A 21 18.79 14.45 -7.42
N LEU A 22 17.85 14.65 -6.48
CA LEU A 22 17.82 13.86 -5.25
C LEU A 22 17.63 12.37 -5.53
N ARG A 23 16.93 11.99 -6.59
CA ARG A 23 16.67 10.57 -6.94
C ARG A 23 17.95 9.79 -7.24
N GLU A 24 19.02 10.43 -7.69
CA GLU A 24 20.34 9.79 -7.88
C GLU A 24 21.00 9.39 -6.56
N HIS A 25 20.55 9.96 -5.44
CA HIS A 25 21.21 9.87 -4.14
C HIS A 25 20.26 9.35 -3.04
N MET A 26 19.26 8.55 -3.43
CA MET A 26 18.36 7.84 -2.51
C MET A 26 18.45 6.33 -2.77
N PRO A 27 18.05 5.46 -1.81
CA PRO A 27 17.99 4.02 -2.04
C PRO A 27 17.08 3.65 -3.23
N ASP A 28 17.45 2.64 -4.01
CA ASP A 28 16.65 2.14 -5.14
C ASP A 28 15.24 1.71 -4.74
N SER A 29 15.09 1.26 -3.50
CA SER A 29 13.80 0.89 -2.89
C SER A 29 12.93 2.08 -2.48
N ALA A 30 13.48 3.29 -2.44
CA ALA A 30 12.71 4.49 -2.12
C ALA A 30 11.99 5.04 -3.35
N ARG A 31 10.89 5.79 -3.12
CA ARG A 31 10.15 6.48 -4.17
C ARG A 31 9.73 7.86 -3.68
N ILE A 32 9.74 8.82 -4.60
CA ILE A 32 9.20 10.15 -4.38
C ILE A 32 8.23 10.44 -5.51
N HIS A 33 7.00 10.76 -5.17
CA HIS A 33 5.97 11.16 -6.13
C HIS A 33 5.53 12.58 -5.81
N TYR A 34 5.03 13.31 -6.81
CA TYR A 34 4.40 14.59 -6.59
C TYR A 34 3.25 14.85 -7.55
N SER A 35 2.36 15.74 -7.15
CA SER A 35 1.28 16.27 -7.98
C SER A 35 1.11 17.75 -7.68
N ILE A 36 1.07 18.60 -8.70
CA ILE A 36 0.71 20.02 -8.52
C ILE A 36 -0.79 20.08 -8.34
N THR A 37 -1.23 20.48 -7.16
CA THR A 37 -2.65 20.53 -6.78
C THR A 37 -3.26 21.93 -6.97
N ASP A 38 -2.42 22.97 -7.01
CA ASP A 38 -2.79 24.32 -7.37
C ASP A 38 -1.63 24.99 -8.12
N ALA A 39 -1.85 25.37 -9.34
CA ALA A 39 -0.86 26.08 -10.18
C ALA A 39 -0.97 27.60 -10.07
N GLY A 40 -1.85 28.14 -9.22
CA GLY A 40 -2.00 29.58 -9.03
C GLY A 40 -2.90 30.28 -10.03
N GLY A 41 -3.64 29.54 -10.85
CA GLY A 41 -4.59 30.07 -11.83
C GLY A 41 -4.38 29.56 -13.25
N ALA A 42 -5.28 29.90 -14.16
CA ALA A 42 -5.32 29.41 -15.54
C ALA A 42 -4.66 30.38 -16.54
N SER A 43 -4.33 31.61 -16.16
CA SER A 43 -3.79 32.61 -17.06
C SER A 43 -2.27 32.59 -17.07
N PRO A 44 -1.61 32.14 -18.16
CA PRO A 44 -0.16 31.90 -18.17
C PRO A 44 0.69 33.17 -18.10
N ASN A 45 0.11 34.32 -18.40
CA ASN A 45 0.75 35.65 -18.39
C ASN A 45 0.58 36.39 -17.04
N VAL A 46 -0.03 35.78 -16.05
CA VAL A 46 -0.22 36.34 -14.70
C VAL A 46 0.74 35.67 -13.75
N VAL A 47 1.55 36.45 -13.05
CA VAL A 47 2.46 35.92 -12.01
C VAL A 47 1.63 35.25 -10.93
N GLN A 48 1.94 34.01 -10.61
CA GLN A 48 1.18 33.18 -9.68
C GLN A 48 1.56 33.50 -8.22
N PRO A 49 0.69 34.17 -7.44
CA PRO A 49 1.02 34.57 -6.08
C PRO A 49 1.02 33.40 -5.10
N ARG A 50 0.40 32.27 -5.50
CA ARG A 50 0.29 31.06 -4.71
C ARG A 50 0.37 29.86 -5.64
N ALA A 51 1.02 28.79 -5.20
CA ALA A 51 0.96 27.46 -5.82
C ALA A 51 1.05 26.38 -4.72
N GLN A 52 0.60 25.17 -5.03
CA GLN A 52 0.61 24.06 -4.11
C GLN A 52 1.03 22.77 -4.82
N VAL A 53 1.90 22.01 -4.18
CA VAL A 53 2.32 20.68 -4.64
C VAL A 53 2.22 19.68 -3.50
N LEU A 54 1.64 18.53 -3.78
CA LEU A 54 1.57 17.39 -2.87
C LEU A 54 2.74 16.44 -3.16
N TYR A 55 3.48 16.08 -2.13
CA TYR A 55 4.56 15.10 -2.20
C TYR A 55 4.22 13.84 -1.42
N MET A 56 4.59 12.68 -1.97
CA MET A 56 4.55 11.40 -1.29
C MET A 56 5.96 10.80 -1.31
N VAL A 57 6.54 10.62 -0.14
CA VAL A 57 7.88 10.03 0.04
C VAL A 57 7.71 8.65 0.65
N ARG A 58 8.33 7.64 0.03
CA ARG A 58 8.19 6.25 0.41
C ARG A 58 9.54 5.57 0.55
N SER A 59 9.66 4.69 1.55
CA SER A 59 10.78 3.79 1.72
C SER A 59 10.31 2.47 2.36
N ILE A 60 11.18 1.47 2.43
CA ILE A 60 10.88 0.20 3.11
C ILE A 60 10.64 0.41 4.60
N TRP A 61 11.43 1.31 5.23
CA TRP A 61 11.33 1.61 6.66
C TRP A 61 10.84 3.03 6.87
N ALA A 62 9.91 3.23 7.83
CA ALA A 62 9.38 4.55 8.15
C ALA A 62 10.49 5.56 8.48
N LYS A 63 11.51 5.16 9.26
CA LYS A 63 12.66 6.01 9.60
C LYS A 63 13.41 6.53 8.37
N ASP A 64 13.55 5.69 7.33
CA ASP A 64 14.26 6.08 6.11
C ASP A 64 13.40 7.01 5.25
N ALA A 65 12.07 6.79 5.23
CA ALA A 65 11.13 7.69 4.59
C ALA A 65 11.14 9.10 5.25
N ILE A 66 11.17 9.15 6.58
CA ILE A 66 11.27 10.42 7.34
C ILE A 66 12.59 11.14 7.02
N ALA A 67 13.73 10.45 7.06
CA ALA A 67 15.02 11.04 6.72
C ALA A 67 15.06 11.56 5.27
N LEU A 68 14.42 10.85 4.34
CA LEU A 68 14.29 11.30 2.95
C LEU A 68 13.35 12.48 2.82
N GLN A 69 12.23 12.51 3.57
CA GLN A 69 11.31 13.65 3.63
C GLN A 69 12.02 14.93 4.10
N GLU A 70 12.90 14.87 5.08
CA GLU A 70 13.69 16.02 5.52
C GLU A 70 14.58 16.59 4.41
N ARG A 71 15.07 15.74 3.49
CA ARG A 71 15.82 16.21 2.32
C ARG A 71 14.91 16.92 1.32
N VAL A 72 13.68 16.43 1.11
CA VAL A 72 12.67 17.10 0.28
C VAL A 72 12.26 18.45 0.88
N ASP A 73 12.10 18.52 2.20
CA ASP A 73 11.78 19.78 2.90
C ASP A 73 12.86 20.85 2.72
N ARG A 74 14.14 20.45 2.78
CA ARG A 74 15.26 21.37 2.49
C ARG A 74 15.26 21.87 1.04
N ILE A 75 14.88 21.00 0.09
CA ILE A 75 14.72 21.40 -1.31
C ILE A 75 13.60 22.43 -1.47
N ALA A 76 12.45 22.19 -0.81
CA ALA A 76 11.33 23.13 -0.84
C ALA A 76 11.72 24.52 -0.30
N LEU A 77 12.43 24.55 0.83
CA LEU A 77 12.95 25.80 1.40
C LEU A 77 13.92 26.50 0.45
N ALA A 78 14.87 25.76 -0.13
CA ALA A 78 15.83 26.31 -1.09
C ALA A 78 15.12 26.90 -2.35
N ALA A 79 14.12 26.21 -2.87
CA ALA A 79 13.34 26.69 -4.02
C ALA A 79 12.58 27.98 -3.71
N SER A 80 12.01 28.13 -2.53
CA SER A 80 11.38 29.38 -2.09
C SER A 80 12.37 30.54 -1.98
N MET A 81 13.59 30.27 -1.49
CA MET A 81 14.66 31.29 -1.41
C MET A 81 15.14 31.72 -2.80
N MET A 82 15.20 30.80 -3.77
CA MET A 82 15.61 31.10 -5.13
C MET A 82 14.63 32.02 -5.88
N THR A 83 13.37 32.04 -5.47
CA THR A 83 12.29 32.78 -6.13
C THR A 83 11.79 33.98 -5.32
N ASP A 84 12.43 34.30 -4.19
CA ASP A 84 11.97 35.31 -3.22
C ASP A 84 10.51 35.08 -2.78
N THR A 85 10.10 33.83 -2.61
CA THR A 85 8.78 33.45 -2.10
C THR A 85 8.87 32.88 -0.69
N THR A 86 7.74 32.56 -0.09
CA THR A 86 7.66 31.85 1.20
C THR A 86 7.12 30.45 1.01
N MET A 87 7.53 29.51 1.86
CA MET A 87 7.09 28.13 1.86
C MET A 87 6.42 27.77 3.17
N GLU A 88 5.29 27.10 3.09
CA GLU A 88 4.60 26.45 4.20
C GLU A 88 4.50 24.95 3.93
N LYS A 89 4.77 24.12 4.94
CA LYS A 89 4.60 22.68 4.90
C LYS A 89 3.39 22.27 5.71
N LYS A 90 2.48 21.51 5.10
CA LYS A 90 1.39 20.82 5.80
C LYS A 90 1.66 19.32 5.76
N PHE A 91 1.75 18.68 6.92
CA PHE A 91 1.78 17.22 7.01
C PHE A 91 0.37 16.68 6.77
N ILE A 92 0.26 15.65 5.93
CA ILE A 92 -1.04 15.07 5.54
C ILE A 92 -1.23 13.72 6.21
N ASP A 93 -0.27 12.79 6.03
CA ASP A 93 -0.38 11.41 6.48
C ASP A 93 1.00 10.75 6.60
N GLY A 94 1.08 9.66 7.37
CA GLY A 94 2.26 8.81 7.47
C GLY A 94 1.91 7.44 8.00
N CYS A 95 2.42 6.40 7.34
CA CYS A 95 2.22 5.01 7.70
C CYS A 95 3.56 4.30 7.89
N SER A 96 3.63 3.40 8.87
CA SER A 96 4.78 2.51 9.06
C SER A 96 4.72 1.30 8.12
N ASN A 97 5.88 0.69 7.87
CA ASN A 97 5.93 -0.61 7.24
C ASN A 97 5.30 -1.68 8.15
N SER A 98 4.70 -2.71 7.53
CA SER A 98 4.15 -3.85 8.28
C SER A 98 5.27 -4.73 8.86
N VAL A 99 5.02 -5.30 10.04
CA VAL A 99 5.88 -6.30 10.69
C VAL A 99 5.14 -7.64 10.64
N PRO A 100 5.59 -8.62 9.84
CA PRO A 100 4.94 -9.92 9.73
C PRO A 100 5.05 -10.70 11.04
N ASN A 101 4.08 -11.59 11.34
CA ASN A 101 4.11 -12.51 12.45
C ASN A 101 3.84 -13.94 11.95
N LYS A 102 4.90 -14.72 11.80
CA LYS A 102 4.85 -16.07 11.24
C LYS A 102 3.91 -17.00 11.99
N ALA A 103 3.95 -16.97 13.33
CA ALA A 103 3.10 -17.82 14.15
C ALA A 103 1.62 -17.54 13.88
N LEU A 104 1.24 -16.28 13.81
CA LEU A 104 -0.14 -15.88 13.56
C LEU A 104 -0.56 -16.09 12.10
N GLU A 105 0.33 -15.85 11.14
CA GLU A 105 0.08 -16.12 9.72
C GLU A 105 -0.12 -17.62 9.45
N SER A 106 0.68 -18.49 10.09
CA SER A 106 0.54 -19.95 9.97
C SER A 106 -0.81 -20.42 10.49
N LEU A 107 -1.23 -19.94 11.67
CA LEU A 107 -2.54 -20.28 12.24
C LEU A 107 -3.69 -19.80 11.33
N LEU A 108 -3.57 -18.61 10.79
CA LEU A 108 -4.56 -18.04 9.87
C LEU A 108 -4.65 -18.87 8.58
N TYR A 109 -3.50 -19.35 8.06
CA TYR A 109 -3.46 -20.22 6.90
C TYR A 109 -4.05 -21.61 7.17
N GLU A 110 -3.81 -22.21 8.36
CA GLU A 110 -4.43 -23.47 8.76
C GLU A 110 -5.96 -23.36 8.76
N ASN A 111 -6.51 -22.32 9.39
CA ASN A 111 -7.95 -22.04 9.37
C ASN A 111 -8.48 -21.77 7.97
N PHE A 112 -7.72 -21.06 7.14
CA PHE A 112 -8.10 -20.82 5.75
C PHE A 112 -8.18 -22.14 4.96
N SER A 113 -7.21 -23.04 5.18
CA SER A 113 -7.15 -24.34 4.52
C SER A 113 -8.30 -25.26 4.94
N GLU A 114 -8.70 -25.22 6.22
CA GLU A 114 -9.83 -25.99 6.74
C GLU A 114 -11.18 -25.47 6.21
N ILE A 115 -11.38 -24.17 6.19
CA ILE A 115 -12.62 -23.55 5.72
C ILE A 115 -12.75 -23.66 4.18
N GLY A 116 -11.63 -23.58 3.47
CA GLY A 116 -11.58 -23.66 2.00
C GLY A 116 -12.01 -22.37 1.33
N VAL A 117 -12.20 -22.46 0.01
CA VAL A 117 -12.63 -21.34 -0.85
C VAL A 117 -14.11 -21.49 -1.23
N PRO A 118 -14.82 -20.40 -1.57
CA PRO A 118 -16.20 -20.45 -1.98
C PRO A 118 -16.34 -21.06 -3.38
N GLU A 119 -17.45 -21.74 -3.64
CA GLU A 119 -17.86 -22.12 -4.98
C GLU A 119 -18.45 -20.91 -5.72
N TYR A 120 -18.10 -20.78 -7.00
CA TYR A 120 -18.62 -19.75 -7.88
C TYR A 120 -19.62 -20.35 -8.87
N THR A 121 -20.72 -19.63 -9.11
CA THR A 121 -21.71 -20.01 -10.11
C THR A 121 -21.20 -19.73 -11.52
N GLU A 122 -21.84 -20.35 -12.53
CA GLU A 122 -21.51 -20.09 -13.95
C GLU A 122 -21.64 -18.60 -14.32
N ASP A 123 -22.62 -17.90 -13.76
CA ASP A 123 -22.83 -16.48 -14.03
C ASP A 123 -21.75 -15.60 -13.40
N GLU A 124 -21.27 -15.96 -12.21
CA GLU A 124 -20.12 -15.30 -11.58
C GLU A 124 -18.84 -15.51 -12.41
N VAL A 125 -18.61 -16.71 -12.89
CA VAL A 125 -17.45 -17.01 -13.76
C VAL A 125 -17.57 -16.26 -15.09
N LYS A 126 -18.75 -16.21 -15.73
CA LYS A 126 -18.98 -15.44 -16.96
C LYS A 126 -18.75 -13.94 -16.74
N PHE A 127 -19.24 -13.39 -15.62
CA PHE A 127 -18.99 -11.99 -15.26
C PHE A 127 -17.50 -11.72 -15.06
N ALA A 128 -16.81 -12.59 -14.31
CA ALA A 128 -15.38 -12.48 -14.09
C ALA A 128 -14.60 -12.56 -15.42
N GLN A 129 -14.99 -13.45 -16.32
CA GLN A 129 -14.40 -13.56 -17.65
C GLN A 129 -14.58 -12.29 -18.49
N ALA A 130 -15.80 -11.73 -18.49
CA ALA A 130 -16.07 -10.49 -19.22
C ALA A 130 -15.22 -9.30 -18.74
N LEU A 131 -15.02 -9.18 -17.40
CA LEU A 131 -14.10 -8.20 -16.85
C LEU A 131 -12.65 -8.49 -17.20
N TYR A 132 -12.22 -9.74 -17.06
CA TYR A 132 -10.86 -10.18 -17.42
C TYR A 132 -10.53 -9.87 -18.90
N ASP A 133 -11.49 -10.08 -19.81
CA ASP A 133 -11.32 -9.79 -21.23
C ASP A 133 -11.28 -8.29 -21.54
N SER A 134 -11.79 -7.44 -20.65
CA SER A 134 -11.80 -5.98 -20.81
C SER A 134 -10.47 -5.30 -20.49
N TYR A 135 -9.46 -6.03 -19.96
CA TYR A 135 -8.18 -5.44 -19.63
C TYR A 135 -7.33 -5.26 -20.89
N GLU A 136 -6.88 -4.03 -21.13
CA GLU A 136 -5.97 -3.71 -22.24
C GLU A 136 -4.60 -4.37 -22.05
N MET A 137 -4.12 -4.37 -20.80
CA MET A 137 -2.88 -5.04 -20.41
C MET A 137 -3.15 -5.98 -19.25
N LYS A 138 -2.56 -7.15 -19.27
CA LYS A 138 -2.59 -8.14 -18.20
C LYS A 138 -1.19 -8.29 -17.63
N ASP A 139 -1.09 -8.26 -16.31
CA ASP A 139 0.14 -8.60 -15.61
C ASP A 139 0.44 -10.11 -15.82
N ASP A 140 1.69 -10.46 -16.06
CA ASP A 140 2.12 -11.84 -16.20
C ASP A 140 2.32 -12.55 -14.86
N SER A 141 2.25 -11.82 -13.73
CA SER A 141 2.41 -12.40 -12.40
C SER A 141 1.32 -13.41 -12.06
N LEU A 142 1.69 -14.46 -11.33
CA LEU A 142 0.77 -15.42 -10.75
C LEU A 142 0.20 -14.90 -9.42
N PRO A 143 -0.98 -15.40 -8.98
CA PRO A 143 -1.54 -15.00 -7.69
C PRO A 143 -0.67 -15.49 -6.53
N GLY A 144 -0.68 -14.72 -5.45
CA GLY A 144 0.09 -15.01 -4.23
C GLY A 144 1.39 -14.23 -4.16
N ALA A 145 1.54 -13.56 -3.03
CA ALA A 145 2.63 -12.60 -2.85
C ALA A 145 4.04 -13.25 -2.86
N ALA A 146 4.17 -14.51 -2.46
CA ALA A 146 5.44 -15.23 -2.37
C ALA A 146 5.59 -16.34 -3.42
N THR A 147 4.68 -16.44 -4.38
CA THR A 147 4.63 -17.54 -5.36
C THR A 147 5.94 -17.70 -6.13
N GLU A 148 6.58 -16.59 -6.50
CA GLU A 148 7.85 -16.61 -7.26
C GLU A 148 9.08 -16.93 -6.39
N GLU A 149 8.93 -17.04 -5.07
CA GLU A 149 10.04 -17.31 -4.15
C GLU A 149 10.33 -18.79 -3.97
N ASP A 150 9.38 -19.66 -4.36
CA ASP A 150 9.48 -21.11 -4.23
C ASP A 150 9.03 -21.82 -5.52
N PRO A 151 9.88 -22.63 -6.17
CA PRO A 151 9.57 -23.29 -7.42
C PRO A 151 8.39 -24.27 -7.35
N ASP A 152 8.18 -24.95 -6.22
CA ASP A 152 7.10 -25.91 -6.06
C ASP A 152 5.76 -25.18 -5.88
N ILE A 153 5.75 -24.07 -5.14
CA ILE A 153 4.59 -23.19 -5.02
C ILE A 153 4.28 -22.56 -6.37
N TYR A 154 5.29 -22.10 -7.11
CA TYR A 154 5.10 -21.56 -8.46
C TYR A 154 4.41 -22.57 -9.37
N ALA A 155 4.93 -23.80 -9.44
CA ALA A 155 4.37 -24.85 -10.29
C ALA A 155 2.91 -25.20 -9.91
N TYR A 156 2.62 -25.26 -8.60
CA TYR A 156 1.25 -25.50 -8.11
C TYR A 156 0.30 -24.36 -8.51
N VAL A 157 0.71 -23.12 -8.30
CA VAL A 157 -0.12 -21.94 -8.60
C VAL A 157 -0.31 -21.76 -10.11
N ASP A 158 0.72 -22.01 -10.89
CA ASP A 158 0.66 -21.97 -12.36
C ASP A 158 -0.37 -22.97 -12.89
N GLU A 159 -0.33 -24.23 -12.43
CA GLU A 159 -1.33 -25.25 -12.78
C GLU A 159 -2.74 -24.83 -12.34
N LYS A 160 -2.94 -24.45 -11.08
CA LYS A 160 -4.26 -24.11 -10.51
C LYS A 160 -4.89 -22.87 -11.13
N SER A 161 -4.08 -21.91 -11.55
CA SER A 161 -4.52 -20.69 -12.23
C SER A 161 -4.67 -20.86 -13.75
N CYS A 162 -4.50 -22.08 -14.28
CA CYS A 162 -4.48 -22.35 -15.71
C CYS A 162 -3.44 -21.46 -16.43
N HIS A 163 -2.21 -21.47 -15.95
CA HIS A 163 -1.13 -20.59 -16.43
C HIS A 163 -1.48 -19.10 -16.36
N GLY A 164 -2.11 -18.69 -15.26
CA GLY A 164 -2.54 -17.31 -15.03
C GLY A 164 -3.69 -16.82 -15.90
N THR A 165 -4.41 -17.72 -16.62
CA THR A 165 -5.53 -17.33 -17.49
C THR A 165 -6.90 -17.50 -16.85
N LYS A 166 -6.99 -18.14 -15.67
CA LYS A 166 -8.25 -18.35 -14.97
C LYS A 166 -8.87 -17.01 -14.57
N PRO A 167 -10.15 -16.74 -14.90
CA PRO A 167 -10.75 -15.43 -14.66
C PRO A 167 -10.99 -15.13 -13.18
N ILE A 168 -11.09 -16.15 -12.33
CA ILE A 168 -11.20 -16.02 -10.88
C ILE A 168 -10.43 -17.13 -10.18
N ASN A 169 -9.66 -16.79 -9.16
CA ASN A 169 -8.87 -17.76 -8.40
C ASN A 169 -9.74 -18.41 -7.31
N ASP A 170 -10.04 -19.70 -7.50
CA ASP A 170 -10.86 -20.53 -6.63
C ASP A 170 -10.04 -21.60 -5.91
N PHE A 171 -8.82 -21.29 -5.53
CA PHE A 171 -7.90 -22.15 -4.81
C PHE A 171 -7.10 -21.36 -3.78
N ILE A 172 -6.53 -22.05 -2.81
CA ILE A 172 -5.67 -21.46 -1.79
C ILE A 172 -4.22 -21.55 -2.28
N VAL A 173 -3.53 -20.41 -2.28
CA VAL A 173 -2.09 -20.38 -2.54
C VAL A 173 -1.37 -20.94 -1.33
N PRO A 174 -0.42 -21.90 -1.48
CA PRO A 174 0.34 -22.43 -0.37
C PRO A 174 1.08 -21.31 0.39
N TYR A 175 1.08 -21.42 1.71
CA TYR A 175 1.72 -20.42 2.56
C TYR A 175 3.24 -20.53 2.50
N LEU A 176 3.88 -19.40 2.27
CA LEU A 176 5.33 -19.22 2.43
C LEU A 176 5.58 -17.97 3.25
N TYR A 177 6.26 -18.15 4.38
CA TYR A 177 6.71 -17.00 5.17
C TYR A 177 7.82 -16.24 4.45
N SER A 178 7.67 -14.93 4.32
CA SER A 178 8.68 -14.07 3.72
C SER A 178 8.77 -12.72 4.43
N GLU A 179 9.99 -12.28 4.74
CA GLU A 179 10.27 -10.92 5.22
C GLU A 179 10.70 -9.97 4.08
N LYS A 180 10.61 -10.41 2.82
CA LYS A 180 10.94 -9.55 1.68
C LYS A 180 9.95 -8.39 1.61
N PRO A 181 10.46 -7.15 1.49
CA PRO A 181 9.60 -5.98 1.35
C PRO A 181 8.74 -6.07 0.09
N ARG A 182 7.45 -5.78 0.25
CA ARG A 182 6.51 -5.68 -0.85
C ARG A 182 5.97 -4.28 -0.96
N MET A 183 5.70 -3.85 -2.19
CA MET A 183 5.18 -2.52 -2.44
C MET A 183 3.68 -2.46 -2.11
N GLY A 184 3.29 -1.36 -1.54
CA GLY A 184 1.94 -1.09 -1.04
C GLY A 184 2.03 -0.25 0.23
N SER A 185 0.90 0.25 0.73
CA SER A 185 0.82 0.92 2.02
C SER A 185 -0.53 0.65 2.66
N THR A 186 -0.54 0.55 3.97
CA THR A 186 -1.72 0.35 4.80
C THR A 186 -1.43 0.84 6.22
N ASP A 187 -2.43 1.43 6.86
CA ASP A 187 -2.38 1.83 8.27
C ASP A 187 -2.28 0.62 9.24
N VAL A 188 -2.62 -0.59 8.77
CA VAL A 188 -2.37 -1.84 9.52
C VAL A 188 -0.88 -2.03 9.82
N GLY A 189 0.01 -1.40 9.03
CA GLY A 189 1.43 -1.33 9.33
C GLY A 189 1.69 -0.87 10.76
N ASP A 190 1.13 0.28 11.16
CA ASP A 190 1.31 0.85 12.50
C ASP A 190 0.73 -0.05 13.60
N VAL A 191 -0.39 -0.75 13.36
CA VAL A 191 -0.94 -1.75 14.27
C VAL A 191 0.06 -2.89 14.50
N SER A 192 0.75 -3.34 13.43
CA SER A 192 1.72 -4.44 13.50
C SER A 192 2.98 -4.12 14.33
N TRP A 193 3.24 -2.84 14.60
CA TRP A 193 4.29 -2.40 15.53
C TRP A 193 3.83 -2.36 16.99
N CYS A 194 2.53 -2.44 17.24
CA CYS A 194 1.96 -2.36 18.58
C CYS A 194 1.51 -3.74 19.10
N VAL A 195 1.07 -4.62 18.20
CA VAL A 195 0.57 -5.96 18.54
C VAL A 195 0.91 -6.96 17.44
N PRO A 196 1.00 -8.29 17.76
CA PRO A 196 1.09 -9.32 16.73
C PRO A 196 -0.03 -9.19 15.71
N THR A 197 0.31 -9.13 14.43
CA THR A 197 -0.65 -8.88 13.36
C THR A 197 -0.43 -9.83 12.19
N ALA A 198 -1.51 -10.35 11.62
CA ALA A 198 -1.52 -11.09 10.35
C ALA A 198 -2.64 -10.58 9.46
N GLN A 199 -2.52 -10.79 8.16
CA GLN A 199 -3.49 -10.38 7.15
C GLN A 199 -3.87 -11.57 6.27
N ILE A 200 -5.12 -11.58 5.79
CA ILE A 200 -5.61 -12.52 4.79
C ILE A 200 -6.01 -11.76 3.54
N ASN A 201 -5.70 -12.33 2.38
CA ASN A 201 -6.19 -11.87 1.09
C ASN A 201 -7.14 -12.90 0.48
N THR A 202 -8.27 -12.46 0.01
CA THR A 202 -9.30 -13.28 -0.64
C THR A 202 -9.64 -12.73 -2.01
N ALA A 203 -10.13 -13.59 -2.93
CA ALA A 203 -10.44 -13.22 -4.30
C ALA A 203 -11.73 -12.38 -4.37
N THR A 204 -11.62 -11.07 -4.18
CA THR A 204 -12.75 -10.11 -4.22
C THR A 204 -13.07 -9.58 -5.62
N TYR A 205 -12.19 -9.82 -6.59
CA TYR A 205 -12.31 -9.37 -7.98
C TYR A 205 -11.64 -10.37 -8.93
N PRO A 206 -11.90 -10.26 -10.25
CA PRO A 206 -11.30 -11.16 -11.24
C PRO A 206 -9.78 -11.12 -11.23
N SER A 207 -9.17 -12.23 -11.62
CA SER A 207 -7.71 -12.35 -11.73
C SER A 207 -7.12 -11.23 -12.57
N LYS A 208 -5.96 -10.74 -12.17
CA LYS A 208 -5.22 -9.68 -12.89
C LYS A 208 -5.97 -8.37 -13.08
N ALA A 209 -7.06 -8.13 -12.32
CA ALA A 209 -7.75 -6.84 -12.36
C ALA A 209 -6.78 -5.72 -11.97
N PRO A 210 -6.61 -4.69 -12.82
CA PRO A 210 -5.72 -3.58 -12.49
C PRO A 210 -6.17 -2.90 -11.20
N GLY A 211 -5.26 -2.69 -10.26
CA GLY A 211 -5.55 -1.90 -9.07
C GLY A 211 -6.01 -0.49 -9.44
N HIS A 212 -6.89 0.13 -8.63
CA HIS A 212 -7.41 1.48 -8.87
C HIS A 212 -8.12 1.66 -10.24
N SER A 213 -8.78 0.62 -10.73
CA SER A 213 -9.52 0.63 -12.00
C SER A 213 -11.03 0.53 -11.80
N TRP A 214 -11.80 0.91 -12.82
CA TRP A 214 -13.25 0.74 -12.79
C TRP A 214 -13.65 -0.74 -12.74
N GLN A 215 -12.85 -1.63 -13.33
CA GLN A 215 -13.07 -3.08 -13.30
C GLN A 215 -13.00 -3.61 -11.86
N ASN A 216 -11.99 -3.17 -11.10
CA ASN A 216 -11.86 -3.53 -9.70
C ASN A 216 -13.07 -3.03 -8.88
N VAL A 217 -13.42 -1.74 -9.04
CA VAL A 217 -14.56 -1.13 -8.34
C VAL A 217 -15.88 -1.79 -8.69
N SER A 218 -16.12 -2.13 -9.96
CA SER A 218 -17.37 -2.75 -10.41
C SER A 218 -17.62 -4.13 -9.79
N CYS A 219 -16.57 -4.86 -9.43
CA CYS A 219 -16.69 -6.15 -8.77
C CYS A 219 -17.09 -6.03 -7.29
N GLY A 220 -16.77 -4.92 -6.64
CA GLY A 220 -16.96 -4.74 -5.18
C GLY A 220 -18.40 -4.87 -4.67
N HIS A 221 -19.40 -4.75 -5.53
CA HIS A 221 -20.83 -4.92 -5.20
C HIS A 221 -21.41 -6.26 -5.71
N THR A 222 -20.58 -7.19 -6.10
CA THR A 222 -21.03 -8.49 -6.64
C THR A 222 -21.02 -9.58 -5.57
N SER A 223 -21.70 -10.68 -5.87
CA SER A 223 -21.66 -11.88 -5.02
C SER A 223 -20.24 -12.47 -4.90
N ILE A 224 -19.36 -12.26 -5.88
CA ILE A 224 -17.94 -12.65 -5.81
C ILE A 224 -17.28 -11.95 -4.63
N ALA A 225 -17.36 -10.62 -4.55
CA ALA A 225 -16.77 -9.84 -3.47
C ALA A 225 -17.43 -10.16 -2.11
N HIS A 226 -18.75 -10.36 -2.08
CA HIS A 226 -19.46 -10.73 -0.85
C HIS A 226 -19.04 -12.10 -0.31
N LYS A 227 -18.87 -13.11 -1.19
CA LYS A 227 -18.35 -14.42 -0.80
C LYS A 227 -16.94 -14.32 -0.23
N ALA A 228 -16.07 -13.55 -0.88
CA ALA A 228 -14.70 -13.34 -0.44
C ALA A 228 -14.63 -12.62 0.92
N MET A 229 -15.46 -11.60 1.13
CA MET A 229 -15.56 -10.89 2.41
C MET A 229 -16.05 -11.81 3.53
N LEU A 230 -17.09 -12.62 3.29
CA LEU A 230 -17.61 -13.57 4.26
C LEU A 230 -16.59 -14.66 4.58
N LEU A 231 -15.84 -15.13 3.58
CA LEU A 231 -14.74 -16.07 3.78
C LEU A 231 -13.66 -15.47 4.70
N ALA A 232 -13.20 -14.27 4.40
CA ALA A 232 -12.21 -13.58 5.23
C ALA A 232 -12.70 -13.46 6.69
N GLY A 233 -13.96 -13.06 6.89
CA GLY A 233 -14.58 -12.96 8.21
C GLY A 233 -14.62 -14.30 8.96
N LYS A 234 -14.92 -15.40 8.27
CA LYS A 234 -14.92 -16.75 8.86
C LYS A 234 -13.53 -17.18 9.31
N VAL A 235 -12.51 -16.98 8.44
CA VAL A 235 -11.12 -17.35 8.75
C VAL A 235 -10.59 -16.54 9.93
N ILE A 236 -10.84 -15.23 9.96
CA ILE A 236 -10.44 -14.38 11.08
C ILE A 236 -11.14 -14.81 12.38
N ALA A 237 -12.45 -15.10 12.32
CA ALA A 237 -13.21 -15.55 13.50
C ALA A 237 -12.69 -16.90 14.03
N ALA A 238 -12.43 -17.89 13.15
CA ALA A 238 -11.86 -19.18 13.54
C ALA A 238 -10.48 -19.00 14.19
N THR A 239 -9.63 -18.17 13.60
CA THR A 239 -8.31 -17.86 14.17
C THR A 239 -8.42 -17.19 15.54
N ALA A 240 -9.38 -16.30 15.74
CA ALA A 240 -9.63 -15.67 17.03
C ALA A 240 -10.10 -16.68 18.09
N ILE A 241 -10.97 -17.63 17.71
CA ILE A 241 -11.42 -18.71 18.59
C ILE A 241 -10.23 -19.59 19.02
N ASP A 242 -9.40 -20.02 18.07
CA ASP A 242 -8.20 -20.80 18.38
C ASP A 242 -7.27 -20.08 19.37
N LEU A 243 -7.05 -18.79 19.19
CA LEU A 243 -6.21 -17.99 20.10
C LEU A 243 -6.82 -17.85 21.49
N MET A 244 -8.16 -17.86 21.61
CA MET A 244 -8.84 -17.81 22.90
C MET A 244 -8.82 -19.17 23.61
N GLU A 245 -8.91 -20.28 22.88
CA GLU A 245 -8.96 -21.63 23.40
C GLU A 245 -7.57 -22.23 23.65
N LYS A 246 -6.54 -21.77 22.92
CA LYS A 246 -5.18 -22.31 22.92
C LYS A 246 -4.16 -21.23 23.31
N PRO A 247 -3.97 -20.92 24.59
CA PRO A 247 -3.08 -19.84 25.05
C PRO A 247 -1.63 -19.95 24.57
N GLU A 248 -1.17 -21.16 24.24
CA GLU A 248 0.16 -21.41 23.69
C GLU A 248 0.35 -20.76 22.30
N LEU A 249 -0.69 -20.69 21.49
CA LEU A 249 -0.65 -20.03 20.18
C LEU A 249 -0.52 -18.51 20.33
N LEU A 250 -1.30 -17.93 21.25
CA LEU A 250 -1.19 -16.52 21.59
C LEU A 250 0.19 -16.18 22.13
N LYS A 251 0.74 -17.06 22.99
CA LYS A 251 2.10 -16.89 23.52
C LYS A 251 3.15 -16.95 22.42
N ALA A 252 3.05 -17.89 21.48
CA ALA A 252 4.00 -18.00 20.38
C ALA A 252 4.00 -16.73 19.49
N ALA A 253 2.82 -16.20 19.15
CA ALA A 253 2.70 -14.95 18.40
C ALA A 253 3.30 -13.76 19.16
N LYS A 254 3.08 -13.69 20.49
CA LYS A 254 3.62 -12.63 21.34
C LYS A 254 5.14 -12.72 21.49
N ASP A 255 5.69 -13.92 21.71
CA ASP A 255 7.13 -14.13 21.84
C ASP A 255 7.87 -13.71 20.54
N GLU A 256 7.32 -14.06 19.38
CA GLU A 256 7.86 -13.63 18.07
C GLU A 256 7.80 -12.10 17.92
N PHE A 257 6.68 -11.50 18.26
CA PHE A 257 6.51 -10.06 18.22
C PHE A 257 7.54 -9.34 19.10
N ASP A 258 7.69 -9.76 20.35
CA ASP A 258 8.63 -9.15 21.29
C ASP A 258 10.09 -9.27 20.81
N ALA A 259 10.45 -10.42 20.22
CA ALA A 259 11.76 -10.61 19.61
C ALA A 259 12.01 -9.64 18.45
N LYS A 260 11.01 -9.42 17.59
CA LYS A 260 11.08 -8.46 16.47
C LYS A 260 11.15 -7.03 16.95
N MET A 261 10.33 -6.64 17.94
CA MET A 261 10.38 -5.29 18.52
C MET A 261 11.76 -5.00 19.13
N LYS A 262 12.35 -5.98 19.82
CA LYS A 262 13.72 -5.85 20.32
C LYS A 262 14.75 -5.70 19.20
N ARG A 263 14.59 -6.44 18.10
CA ARG A 263 15.50 -6.37 16.92
C ARG A 263 15.40 -5.04 16.19
N TYR A 264 14.19 -4.50 16.03
CA TYR A 264 13.93 -3.31 15.22
C TYR A 264 13.96 -1.99 16.01
N GLY A 265 14.06 -2.05 17.34
CA GLY A 265 14.15 -0.87 18.21
C GLY A 265 12.80 -0.30 18.63
N GLY A 266 11.72 -1.04 18.44
CA GLY A 266 10.35 -0.63 18.82
C GLY A 266 9.66 0.27 17.81
N TYR A 267 8.42 0.63 18.13
CA TYR A 267 7.58 1.48 17.29
C TYR A 267 8.03 2.95 17.34
N TYR A 268 8.10 3.55 16.16
CA TYR A 268 8.27 4.98 15.98
C TYR A 268 7.11 5.52 15.15
N CYS A 269 6.27 6.36 15.75
CA CYS A 269 5.13 6.93 15.05
C CYS A 269 5.60 7.87 13.92
N PRO A 270 5.21 7.65 12.65
CA PRO A 270 5.58 8.51 11.54
C PRO A 270 4.81 9.84 11.52
N VAL A 271 3.73 9.93 12.30
CA VAL A 271 2.90 11.14 12.40
C VAL A 271 3.52 12.09 13.41
N PRO A 272 3.88 13.34 13.03
CA PRO A 272 4.43 14.32 13.96
C PRO A 272 3.48 14.64 15.11
N GLU A 273 4.05 14.93 16.27
CA GLU A 273 3.27 15.42 17.41
C GLU A 273 2.51 16.69 17.03
N GLY A 274 1.23 16.75 17.39
CA GLY A 274 0.35 17.89 17.07
C GLY A 274 -0.16 17.95 15.63
N ALA A 275 0.12 16.94 14.80
CA ALA A 275 -0.48 16.84 13.45
C ALA A 275 -2.01 16.75 13.57
N VAL A 276 -2.70 17.57 12.77
CA VAL A 276 -4.18 17.58 12.72
C VAL A 276 -4.62 16.82 11.48
N PRO A 277 -5.53 15.85 11.59
CA PRO A 277 -6.08 15.13 10.44
C PRO A 277 -6.66 16.09 9.39
N VAL A 278 -6.43 15.78 8.13
CA VAL A 278 -7.05 16.51 7.02
C VAL A 278 -8.49 16.05 6.86
N VAL A 279 -9.44 16.97 6.94
CA VAL A 279 -10.86 16.67 6.77
C VAL A 279 -11.16 16.50 5.27
N PRO A 280 -11.77 15.37 4.83
CA PRO A 280 -12.13 15.19 3.43
C PRO A 280 -13.03 16.33 2.92
N GLY A 281 -12.65 16.95 1.80
CA GLY A 281 -13.39 18.07 1.20
C GLY A 281 -12.95 19.47 1.67
N GLU A 282 -12.12 19.60 2.67
CA GLU A 282 -11.41 20.86 2.90
C GLU A 282 -10.36 21.10 1.80
N LYS A 283 -10.26 22.34 1.33
CA LYS A 283 -9.18 22.69 0.39
C LYS A 283 -7.86 22.53 1.12
N MET A 284 -7.05 21.62 0.63
CA MET A 284 -5.67 21.45 1.09
C MET A 284 -4.86 22.67 0.77
#